data_31217ef2119db75188d350419cc37bcc
#
_entry.id   31217ef2119db75188d350419cc37bcc
#
_cell.length_a   1.000
_cell.length_b   1.000
_cell.length_c   1.000
_cell.angle_alpha   90.00
_cell.angle_beta   90.00
_cell.angle_gamma   90.00
#
_symmetry.space_group_name_H-M   'P 1'
#
loop_
_entity.id
_entity.type
_entity.pdbx_description
1 polymer ?
#
loop_
_entity_poly.entity_id
_entity_poly.type
_entity_poly.pdbx_seq_one_letter_code
_entity_poly.pdbx_strand_id
1 'polypeptide(L)'
;MKLTYYGHSCFAVHAGGHDLLFDPFITENELAKAIDIKTVAADFILVSHGHDDHMADALAIAKRTGATIIATYELAMWFINKGAKKVHPMNHGGWFKFDFGRVKFTNAIHSSSTPDGAYAGNPAGILMETPEGNFYYSGDTALTMDMKLIGESTKLKFAALCLGDNFTMGPDDAVKAAEFIRCNEILGVHYDTFPPIKIDHAQAIATFKAAGKNLHLLKPGQIHDF
;
A
#
# COMPACT_ATOMS: atom_id res chain seq x y z
N MET A 1 -10.91 -12.33 3.19
CA MET A 1 -9.72 -12.02 2.36
C MET A 1 -8.53 -11.98 3.29
N LYS A 2 -7.61 -12.92 3.13
CA LYS A 2 -6.48 -13.07 4.04
C LYS A 2 -5.41 -12.02 3.73
N LEU A 3 -5.02 -11.25 4.75
CA LEU A 3 -3.96 -10.25 4.68
C LEU A 3 -2.88 -10.58 5.70
N THR A 4 -1.60 -10.45 5.30
CA THR A 4 -0.44 -10.51 6.20
C THR A 4 0.21 -9.13 6.22
N TYR A 5 0.37 -8.54 7.41
CA TYR A 5 1.04 -7.26 7.58
C TYR A 5 2.52 -7.47 7.89
N TYR A 6 3.40 -6.80 7.18
CA TYR A 6 4.85 -6.92 7.37
C TYR A 6 5.48 -5.70 8.04
N GLY A 7 4.69 -4.67 8.32
CA GLY A 7 5.15 -3.43 8.96
C GLY A 7 5.23 -2.26 7.99
N HIS A 8 5.22 -1.05 8.51
CA HIS A 8 5.21 0.20 7.76
C HIS A 8 4.04 0.24 6.77
N SER A 9 4.32 0.29 5.47
CA SER A 9 3.31 0.20 4.41
C SER A 9 3.31 -1.17 3.70
N CYS A 10 4.12 -2.11 4.19
CA CYS A 10 4.25 -3.44 3.58
C CYS A 10 3.20 -4.41 4.10
N PHE A 11 2.39 -4.93 3.19
CA PHE A 11 1.44 -6.00 3.45
C PHE A 11 1.24 -6.89 2.23
N ALA A 12 0.77 -8.12 2.44
CA ALA A 12 0.39 -9.02 1.36
C ALA A 12 -1.09 -9.38 1.46
N VAL A 13 -1.74 -9.55 0.32
CA VAL A 13 -3.11 -10.04 0.20
C VAL A 13 -3.11 -11.25 -0.73
N HIS A 14 -3.75 -12.35 -0.29
CA HIS A 14 -4.02 -13.47 -1.19
C HIS A 14 -5.38 -13.26 -1.86
N ALA A 15 -5.38 -13.08 -3.18
CA ALA A 15 -6.58 -12.82 -3.96
C ALA A 15 -6.46 -13.36 -5.40
N GLY A 16 -7.56 -13.87 -5.96
CA GLY A 16 -7.60 -14.45 -7.30
C GLY A 16 -6.62 -15.60 -7.50
N GLY A 17 -6.26 -16.32 -6.42
CA GLY A 17 -5.29 -17.41 -6.45
C GLY A 17 -3.82 -16.97 -6.48
N HIS A 18 -3.52 -15.69 -6.23
CA HIS A 18 -2.18 -15.10 -6.27
C HIS A 18 -1.82 -14.37 -4.98
N ASP A 19 -0.52 -14.32 -4.69
CA ASP A 19 0.05 -13.54 -3.60
C ASP A 19 0.45 -12.14 -4.10
N LEU A 20 -0.25 -11.12 -3.63
CA LEU A 20 -0.09 -9.71 -3.99
C LEU A 20 0.64 -8.99 -2.86
N LEU A 21 1.87 -8.55 -3.09
CA LEU A 21 2.69 -7.84 -2.10
C LEU A 21 2.71 -6.36 -2.42
N PHE A 22 2.46 -5.53 -1.39
CA PHE A 22 2.42 -4.07 -1.51
C PHE A 22 3.61 -3.46 -0.79
N ASP A 23 4.25 -2.49 -1.43
CA ASP A 23 5.32 -1.62 -0.92
C ASP A 23 6.33 -2.32 0.00
N PRO A 24 7.12 -3.30 -0.51
CA PRO A 24 7.99 -4.12 0.32
C PRO A 24 9.18 -3.34 0.88
N PHE A 25 9.08 -3.05 2.18
CA PHE A 25 10.10 -2.47 3.03
C PHE A 25 10.18 -3.27 4.33
N ILE A 26 11.00 -4.31 4.37
CA ILE A 26 11.11 -5.27 5.47
C ILE A 26 12.52 -5.29 6.04
N THR A 27 13.54 -5.41 5.17
CA THR A 27 14.95 -5.61 5.59
C THR A 27 15.48 -4.46 6.43
N GLU A 28 15.17 -3.23 6.07
CA GLU A 28 15.61 -2.02 6.77
C GLU A 28 14.58 -1.52 7.81
N ASN A 29 13.45 -2.21 7.95
CA ASN A 29 12.44 -1.88 8.94
C ASN A 29 12.75 -2.51 10.28
N GLU A 30 13.19 -1.71 11.24
CA GLU A 30 13.52 -2.15 12.60
C GLU A 30 12.39 -2.92 13.30
N LEU A 31 11.11 -2.58 12.99
CA LEU A 31 9.94 -3.24 13.57
C LEU A 31 9.68 -4.61 12.92
N ALA A 32 10.25 -4.87 11.74
CA ALA A 32 10.07 -6.11 10.98
C ALA A 32 11.25 -7.09 11.07
N LYS A 33 12.22 -6.86 11.96
CA LYS A 33 13.46 -7.68 12.11
C LYS A 33 13.24 -9.19 12.24
N ALA A 34 12.08 -9.61 12.73
CA ALA A 34 11.76 -11.03 12.88
C ALA A 34 11.30 -11.69 11.57
N ILE A 35 11.11 -10.91 10.49
CA ILE A 35 10.61 -11.41 9.23
C ILE A 35 11.78 -11.68 8.29
N ASP A 36 11.91 -12.93 7.84
CA ASP A 36 12.88 -13.29 6.80
C ASP A 36 12.26 -13.04 5.41
N ILE A 37 12.78 -12.05 4.68
CA ILE A 37 12.30 -11.70 3.34
C ILE A 37 12.39 -12.88 2.36
N LYS A 38 13.24 -13.88 2.63
CA LYS A 38 13.35 -15.10 1.81
C LYS A 38 12.08 -15.95 1.86
N THR A 39 11.26 -15.80 2.88
CA THR A 39 9.99 -16.53 3.05
C THR A 39 8.78 -15.78 2.53
N VAL A 40 8.92 -14.50 2.20
CA VAL A 40 7.81 -13.67 1.69
C VAL A 40 7.44 -14.10 0.28
N ALA A 41 6.24 -14.64 0.11
CA ALA A 41 5.71 -15.01 -1.21
C ALA A 41 5.21 -13.77 -1.97
N ALA A 42 5.37 -13.77 -3.29
CA ALA A 42 4.78 -12.80 -4.19
C ALA A 42 4.72 -13.34 -5.61
N ASP A 43 3.55 -13.26 -6.22
CA ASP A 43 3.35 -13.41 -7.69
C ASP A 43 3.36 -12.03 -8.35
N PHE A 44 2.85 -11.03 -7.65
CA PHE A 44 2.85 -9.63 -8.05
C PHE A 44 3.31 -8.73 -6.90
N ILE A 45 4.08 -7.70 -7.24
CA ILE A 45 4.53 -6.66 -6.30
C ILE A 45 4.01 -5.32 -6.81
N LEU A 46 3.16 -4.67 -6.02
CA LEU A 46 2.61 -3.37 -6.36
C LEU A 46 3.36 -2.30 -5.57
N VAL A 47 3.93 -1.33 -6.28
CA VAL A 47 4.70 -0.23 -5.67
C VAL A 47 4.00 1.08 -5.92
N SER A 48 3.60 1.75 -4.84
CA SER A 48 2.83 3.00 -4.88
C SER A 48 3.65 4.18 -5.38
N HIS A 49 4.93 4.26 -4.98
CA HIS A 49 5.85 5.34 -5.36
C HIS A 49 7.32 4.96 -5.10
N GLY A 50 8.26 5.83 -5.46
CA GLY A 50 9.67 5.50 -5.53
C GLY A 50 10.49 5.74 -4.26
N HIS A 51 9.88 6.10 -3.11
CA HIS A 51 10.65 6.25 -1.88
C HIS A 51 11.16 4.90 -1.37
N ASP A 52 12.33 4.91 -0.74
CA ASP A 52 13.05 3.71 -0.34
C ASP A 52 12.26 2.86 0.65
N ASP A 53 11.56 3.49 1.59
CA ASP A 53 10.68 2.86 2.58
C ASP A 53 9.39 2.22 1.99
N HIS A 54 9.26 2.21 0.65
CA HIS A 54 8.18 1.52 -0.08
C HIS A 54 8.70 0.50 -1.10
N MET A 55 9.98 0.58 -1.49
CA MET A 55 10.45 -0.24 -2.59
C MET A 55 11.78 -0.99 -2.34
N ALA A 56 12.43 -0.79 -1.19
CA ALA A 56 13.78 -1.30 -0.92
C ALA A 56 13.93 -2.81 -1.21
N ASP A 57 12.96 -3.63 -0.83
CA ASP A 57 13.00 -5.08 -1.02
C ASP A 57 12.33 -5.58 -2.33
N ALA A 58 11.64 -4.68 -3.09
CA ALA A 58 10.84 -5.06 -4.25
C ALA A 58 11.67 -5.83 -5.29
N LEU A 59 12.84 -5.30 -5.65
CA LEU A 59 13.69 -5.92 -6.67
C LEU A 59 14.25 -7.27 -6.22
N ALA A 60 14.66 -7.38 -4.95
CA ALA A 60 15.23 -8.62 -4.40
C ALA A 60 14.17 -9.72 -4.35
N ILE A 61 12.97 -9.41 -3.87
CA ILE A 61 11.84 -10.34 -3.83
C ILE A 61 11.43 -10.74 -5.25
N ALA A 62 11.27 -9.78 -6.19
CA ALA A 62 10.92 -10.07 -7.58
C ALA A 62 11.93 -10.99 -8.27
N LYS A 63 13.24 -10.79 -8.05
CA LYS A 63 14.28 -11.66 -8.61
C LYS A 63 14.21 -13.08 -8.05
N ARG A 64 13.87 -13.24 -6.79
CA ARG A 64 13.77 -14.55 -6.11
C ARG A 64 12.51 -15.31 -6.51
N THR A 65 11.34 -14.63 -6.52
CA THR A 65 10.04 -15.27 -6.74
C THR A 65 9.65 -15.36 -8.22
N GLY A 66 10.23 -14.50 -9.06
CA GLY A 66 9.78 -14.30 -10.44
C GLY A 66 8.53 -13.43 -10.57
N ALA A 67 8.16 -12.70 -9.49
CA ALA A 67 7.01 -11.81 -9.44
C ALA A 67 7.09 -10.70 -10.49
N THR A 68 5.92 -10.27 -10.96
CA THR A 68 5.78 -9.08 -11.80
C THR A 68 5.66 -7.83 -10.92
N ILE A 69 6.53 -6.84 -11.12
CA ILE A 69 6.42 -5.54 -10.45
C ILE A 69 5.43 -4.66 -11.23
N ILE A 70 4.43 -4.13 -10.54
CA ILE A 70 3.44 -3.18 -11.06
C ILE A 70 3.72 -1.82 -10.41
N ALA A 71 4.01 -0.81 -11.21
CA ALA A 71 4.37 0.53 -10.74
C ALA A 71 4.00 1.60 -11.78
N THR A 72 4.15 2.89 -11.42
CA THR A 72 4.06 3.99 -12.39
C THR A 72 5.12 3.81 -13.49
N TYR A 73 4.87 4.37 -14.67
CA TYR A 73 5.72 4.13 -15.85
C TYR A 73 7.20 4.40 -15.57
N GLU A 74 7.53 5.54 -14.98
CA GLU A 74 8.91 5.94 -14.70
C GLU A 74 9.60 4.99 -13.71
N LEU A 75 8.89 4.62 -12.64
CA LEU A 75 9.38 3.68 -11.64
C LEU A 75 9.53 2.27 -12.22
N ALA A 76 8.60 1.84 -13.05
CA ALA A 76 8.67 0.57 -13.77
C ALA A 76 9.92 0.51 -14.67
N MET A 77 10.21 1.58 -15.42
CA MET A 77 11.41 1.66 -16.25
C MET A 77 12.70 1.67 -15.41
N TRP A 78 12.67 2.33 -14.25
CA TRP A 78 13.79 2.27 -13.31
C TRP A 78 14.05 0.83 -12.83
N PHE A 79 13.00 0.07 -12.45
CA PHE A 79 13.16 -1.34 -12.08
C PHE A 79 13.71 -2.21 -13.21
N ILE A 80 13.30 -1.99 -14.46
CA ILE A 80 13.88 -2.67 -15.63
C ILE A 80 15.39 -2.38 -15.72
N ASN A 81 15.79 -1.10 -15.59
CA ASN A 81 17.18 -0.69 -15.65
C ASN A 81 18.01 -1.29 -14.49
N LYS A 82 17.40 -1.59 -13.35
CA LYS A 82 18.03 -2.30 -12.22
C LYS A 82 17.97 -3.83 -12.34
N GLY A 83 17.44 -4.35 -13.46
CA GLY A 83 17.46 -5.77 -13.80
C GLY A 83 16.24 -6.57 -13.33
N ALA A 84 15.11 -5.93 -13.13
CA ALA A 84 13.83 -6.63 -12.98
C ALA A 84 13.45 -7.31 -14.31
N LYS A 85 13.01 -8.58 -14.25
CA LYS A 85 12.69 -9.37 -15.45
C LYS A 85 11.26 -9.18 -15.94
N LYS A 86 10.33 -8.95 -15.00
CA LYS A 86 8.90 -8.79 -15.29
C LYS A 86 8.40 -7.51 -14.63
N VAL A 87 7.94 -6.59 -15.43
CA VAL A 87 7.41 -5.30 -14.97
C VAL A 87 6.19 -4.96 -15.78
N HIS A 88 5.17 -4.42 -15.15
CA HIS A 88 3.99 -3.88 -15.81
C HIS A 88 3.84 -2.39 -15.47
N PRO A 89 4.15 -1.49 -16.40
CA PRO A 89 3.99 -0.06 -16.19
C PRO A 89 2.51 0.33 -16.25
N MET A 90 2.10 1.17 -15.31
CA MET A 90 0.76 1.77 -15.29
C MET A 90 0.86 3.29 -15.16
N ASN A 91 -0.28 3.97 -15.26
CA ASN A 91 -0.45 5.35 -14.87
C ASN A 91 -1.86 5.57 -14.31
N HIS A 92 -2.12 6.75 -13.76
CA HIS A 92 -3.37 7.09 -13.07
C HIS A 92 -4.59 7.02 -14.01
N GLY A 93 -5.72 6.58 -13.47
CA GLY A 93 -7.04 6.68 -14.09
C GLY A 93 -7.50 5.46 -14.88
N GLY A 94 -6.60 4.73 -15.54
CA GLY A 94 -6.95 3.55 -16.32
C GLY A 94 -7.04 2.27 -15.47
N TRP A 95 -7.95 1.36 -15.84
CA TRP A 95 -7.97 0.00 -15.32
C TRP A 95 -7.14 -0.93 -16.20
N PHE A 96 -6.39 -1.84 -15.56
CA PHE A 96 -5.78 -2.98 -16.23
C PHE A 96 -6.24 -4.30 -15.57
N LYS A 97 -6.53 -5.32 -16.39
CA LYS A 97 -6.97 -6.64 -15.94
C LYS A 97 -5.77 -7.60 -15.89
N PHE A 98 -5.53 -8.14 -14.71
CA PHE A 98 -4.60 -9.25 -14.44
C PHE A 98 -5.38 -10.54 -14.14
N ASP A 99 -4.66 -11.65 -13.97
CA ASP A 99 -5.30 -12.94 -13.64
C ASP A 99 -5.97 -12.93 -12.26
N PHE A 100 -5.44 -12.15 -11.31
CA PHE A 100 -6.01 -11.99 -9.95
C PHE A 100 -7.17 -11.00 -9.86
N GLY A 101 -7.48 -10.26 -10.89
CA GLY A 101 -8.47 -9.19 -10.85
C GLY A 101 -8.05 -7.98 -11.68
N ARG A 102 -8.47 -6.77 -11.30
CA ARG A 102 -8.06 -5.56 -12.00
C ARG A 102 -7.57 -4.47 -11.05
N VAL A 103 -6.62 -3.68 -11.56
CA VAL A 103 -5.91 -2.63 -10.84
C VAL A 103 -6.16 -1.29 -11.49
N LYS A 104 -6.35 -0.25 -10.68
CA LYS A 104 -6.38 1.14 -11.12
C LYS A 104 -5.53 1.98 -10.18
N PHE A 105 -4.61 2.76 -10.73
CA PHE A 105 -3.90 3.78 -9.97
C PHE A 105 -4.76 5.03 -9.84
N THR A 106 -4.83 5.56 -8.62
CA THR A 106 -5.58 6.76 -8.26
C THR A 106 -4.63 7.86 -7.83
N ASN A 107 -5.10 9.09 -7.81
CA ASN A 107 -4.30 10.22 -7.37
C ASN A 107 -3.87 10.07 -5.90
N ALA A 108 -2.61 10.37 -5.63
CA ALA A 108 -2.03 10.53 -4.30
C ALA A 108 -1.20 11.82 -4.27
N ILE A 109 -1.36 12.61 -3.22
CA ILE A 109 -0.66 13.89 -3.07
C ILE A 109 0.56 13.68 -2.18
N HIS A 110 1.68 13.40 -2.81
CA HIS A 110 2.97 13.13 -2.18
C HIS A 110 4.09 13.40 -3.18
N SER A 111 5.34 13.21 -2.79
CA SER A 111 6.49 13.21 -3.70
C SER A 111 6.88 11.79 -4.11
N SER A 112 7.69 11.66 -5.16
CA SER A 112 8.18 10.36 -5.62
C SER A 112 9.52 10.51 -6.31
N SER A 113 10.54 9.93 -5.70
CA SER A 113 11.90 9.83 -6.25
C SER A 113 12.51 8.49 -5.89
N THR A 114 13.35 7.96 -6.75
CA THR A 114 14.12 6.74 -6.45
C THR A 114 15.30 7.04 -5.50
N PRO A 115 15.90 6.02 -4.85
CA PRO A 115 17.04 6.21 -3.95
C PRO A 115 18.25 6.89 -4.61
N ASP A 116 18.41 6.77 -5.92
CA ASP A 116 19.45 7.44 -6.70
C ASP A 116 19.05 8.86 -7.19
N GLY A 117 17.90 9.38 -6.69
CA GLY A 117 17.44 10.74 -6.94
C GLY A 117 16.71 10.94 -8.28
N ALA A 118 16.45 9.87 -9.03
CA ALA A 118 15.67 10.00 -10.27
C ALA A 118 14.17 10.23 -9.98
N TYR A 119 13.50 10.94 -10.87
CA TYR A 119 12.05 11.08 -10.83
C TYR A 119 11.37 9.72 -11.04
N ALA A 120 10.46 9.34 -10.14
CA ALA A 120 9.83 8.03 -10.11
C ALA A 120 8.35 8.03 -10.55
N GLY A 121 7.93 9.05 -11.28
CA GLY A 121 6.52 9.25 -11.62
C GLY A 121 5.73 9.89 -10.47
N ASN A 122 4.44 10.13 -10.67
CA ASN A 122 3.56 10.62 -9.62
C ASN A 122 3.23 9.48 -8.64
N PRO A 123 3.19 9.73 -7.32
CA PRO A 123 2.75 8.74 -6.35
C PRO A 123 1.28 8.34 -6.59
N ALA A 124 0.96 7.10 -6.28
CA ALA A 124 -0.34 6.52 -6.56
C ALA A 124 -0.98 5.84 -5.34
N GLY A 125 -2.27 6.07 -5.16
CA GLY A 125 -3.12 5.11 -4.48
C GLY A 125 -3.46 3.94 -5.42
N ILE A 126 -3.80 2.79 -4.87
CA ILE A 126 -4.05 1.56 -5.64
C ILE A 126 -5.44 1.03 -5.31
N LEU A 127 -6.34 1.07 -6.29
CA LEU A 127 -7.67 0.50 -6.19
C LEU A 127 -7.67 -0.89 -6.84
N MET A 128 -8.14 -1.88 -6.07
CA MET A 128 -8.14 -3.28 -6.44
C MET A 128 -9.56 -3.82 -6.52
N GLU A 129 -9.87 -4.52 -7.60
CA GLU A 129 -11.07 -5.34 -7.70
C GLU A 129 -10.68 -6.80 -7.92
N THR A 130 -11.04 -7.66 -6.97
CA THR A 130 -10.70 -9.09 -6.96
C THR A 130 -11.94 -9.95 -6.72
N PRO A 131 -11.91 -11.26 -7.03
CA PRO A 131 -13.03 -12.16 -6.74
C PRO A 131 -13.44 -12.20 -5.26
N GLU A 132 -12.50 -12.01 -4.34
CA GLU A 132 -12.74 -12.05 -2.89
C GLU A 132 -13.29 -10.73 -2.33
N GLY A 133 -13.28 -9.66 -3.13
CA GLY A 133 -13.76 -8.34 -2.79
C GLY A 133 -12.81 -7.22 -3.24
N ASN A 134 -13.28 -5.99 -3.15
CA ASN A 134 -12.50 -4.82 -3.57
C ASN A 134 -11.84 -4.17 -2.36
N PHE A 135 -10.66 -3.62 -2.54
CA PHE A 135 -9.97 -2.86 -1.50
C PHE A 135 -9.18 -1.70 -2.11
N TYR A 136 -8.85 -0.75 -1.25
CA TYR A 136 -8.06 0.42 -1.62
C TYR A 136 -6.84 0.52 -0.72
N TYR A 137 -5.70 0.79 -1.31
CA TYR A 137 -4.49 1.20 -0.61
C TYR A 137 -4.17 2.65 -1.00
N SER A 138 -4.04 3.53 -0.01
CA SER A 138 -3.83 4.96 -0.25
C SER A 138 -2.46 5.28 -0.85
N GLY A 139 -1.46 4.39 -0.66
CA GLY A 139 -0.08 4.81 -0.74
C GLY A 139 0.19 5.91 0.28
N ASP A 140 1.24 6.67 0.08
CA ASP A 140 1.51 7.88 0.83
C ASP A 140 0.79 9.06 0.21
N THR A 141 -0.01 9.74 1.01
CA THR A 141 -0.83 10.86 0.52
C THR A 141 -1.30 11.77 1.64
N ALA A 142 -1.52 13.04 1.31
CA ALA A 142 -2.42 13.91 2.05
C ALA A 142 -3.88 13.51 1.77
N LEU A 143 -4.81 13.99 2.59
CA LEU A 143 -6.24 13.88 2.32
C LEU A 143 -6.60 14.61 1.01
N THR A 144 -7.32 13.95 0.11
CA THR A 144 -7.75 14.54 -1.17
C THR A 144 -9.22 14.26 -1.46
N MET A 145 -9.87 15.22 -2.12
CA MET A 145 -11.27 15.09 -2.55
C MET A 145 -11.49 13.96 -3.57
N ASP A 146 -10.45 13.56 -4.31
CA ASP A 146 -10.52 12.48 -5.29
C ASP A 146 -10.89 11.13 -4.65
N MET A 147 -10.65 10.97 -3.35
CA MET A 147 -11.07 9.78 -2.61
C MET A 147 -12.59 9.58 -2.62
N LYS A 148 -13.40 10.65 -2.79
CA LYS A 148 -14.86 10.52 -2.96
C LYS A 148 -15.23 9.75 -4.21
N LEU A 149 -14.49 9.91 -5.30
CA LEU A 149 -14.74 9.19 -6.55
C LEU A 149 -14.57 7.67 -6.38
N ILE A 150 -13.66 7.25 -5.49
CA ILE A 150 -13.49 5.84 -5.13
C ILE A 150 -14.75 5.32 -4.43
N GLY A 151 -15.21 6.02 -3.38
CA GLY A 151 -16.40 5.65 -2.61
C GLY A 151 -17.72 5.71 -3.39
N GLU A 152 -17.76 6.51 -4.46
CA GLU A 152 -18.92 6.60 -5.36
C GLU A 152 -18.97 5.46 -6.38
N SER A 153 -17.78 4.99 -6.82
CA SER A 153 -17.66 4.00 -7.90
C SER A 153 -17.48 2.57 -7.42
N THR A 154 -16.95 2.35 -6.22
CA THR A 154 -16.52 1.01 -5.78
C THR A 154 -16.89 0.76 -4.33
N LYS A 155 -17.60 -0.35 -4.06
CA LYS A 155 -17.84 -0.81 -2.69
C LYS A 155 -16.59 -1.55 -2.19
N LEU A 156 -15.94 -1.01 -1.17
CA LEU A 156 -14.74 -1.57 -0.59
C LEU A 156 -15.07 -2.53 0.56
N LYS A 157 -14.30 -3.61 0.66
CA LYS A 157 -14.30 -4.55 1.77
C LYS A 157 -13.43 -4.03 2.91
N PHE A 158 -12.25 -3.51 2.59
CA PHE A 158 -11.36 -2.79 3.50
C PHE A 158 -10.55 -1.73 2.73
N ALA A 159 -9.88 -0.85 3.48
CA ALA A 159 -8.86 0.04 2.91
C ALA A 159 -7.62 0.08 3.81
N ALA A 160 -6.44 0.12 3.21
CA ALA A 160 -5.19 0.42 3.89
C ALA A 160 -4.90 1.92 3.74
N LEU A 161 -4.85 2.66 4.85
CA LEU A 161 -4.66 4.10 4.88
C LEU A 161 -3.41 4.48 5.68
N CYS A 162 -2.57 5.34 5.12
CA CYS A 162 -1.47 5.96 5.84
C CYS A 162 -2.01 6.88 6.95
N LEU A 163 -1.39 6.84 8.15
CA LEU A 163 -1.84 7.61 9.30
C LEU A 163 -0.73 8.05 10.27
N GLY A 164 0.52 8.11 9.77
CA GLY A 164 1.69 8.49 10.56
C GLY A 164 1.86 9.99 10.78
N ASP A 165 1.01 10.82 10.18
CA ASP A 165 1.14 12.28 10.22
C ASP A 165 2.46 12.77 9.57
N ASN A 166 2.84 14.02 9.80
CA ASN A 166 4.07 14.67 9.34
C ASN A 166 4.36 14.55 7.81
N PHE A 167 4.43 13.33 7.26
CA PHE A 167 4.68 13.08 5.83
C PHE A 167 3.43 12.67 5.06
N THR A 168 2.40 12.20 5.75
CA THR A 168 1.15 11.66 5.18
C THR A 168 -0.06 12.17 5.95
N MET A 169 -1.24 11.58 5.74
CA MET A 169 -2.39 11.83 6.62
C MET A 169 -2.06 11.45 8.06
N GLY A 170 -2.58 12.20 9.02
CA GLY A 170 -2.71 11.78 10.40
C GLY A 170 -4.03 11.04 10.65
N PRO A 171 -4.28 10.54 11.87
CA PRO A 171 -5.50 9.79 12.20
C PRO A 171 -6.81 10.53 11.89
N ASP A 172 -6.89 11.84 12.11
CA ASP A 172 -8.08 12.64 11.84
C ASP A 172 -8.39 12.74 10.34
N ASP A 173 -7.37 12.99 9.51
CA ASP A 173 -7.51 13.01 8.06
C ASP A 173 -7.81 11.61 7.51
N ALA A 174 -7.22 10.56 8.07
CA ALA A 174 -7.48 9.18 7.66
C ALA A 174 -8.93 8.75 7.99
N VAL A 175 -9.52 9.23 9.09
CA VAL A 175 -10.97 9.07 9.35
C VAL A 175 -11.79 9.74 8.25
N LYS A 176 -11.42 10.96 7.86
CA LYS A 176 -12.10 11.69 6.79
C LYS A 176 -11.94 10.99 5.43
N ALA A 177 -10.76 10.46 5.15
CA ALA A 177 -10.52 9.62 3.99
C ALA A 177 -11.42 8.37 3.99
N ALA A 178 -11.55 7.68 5.13
CA ALA A 178 -12.44 6.52 5.30
C ALA A 178 -13.92 6.86 5.05
N GLU A 179 -14.36 8.07 5.43
CA GLU A 179 -15.70 8.58 5.07
C GLU A 179 -15.82 8.80 3.55
N PHE A 180 -14.83 9.44 2.92
CA PHE A 180 -14.84 9.74 1.49
C PHE A 180 -14.89 8.47 0.63
N ILE A 181 -14.08 7.45 0.98
CA ILE A 181 -14.07 6.16 0.28
C ILE A 181 -15.23 5.23 0.71
N ARG A 182 -16.08 5.65 1.68
CA ARG A 182 -17.22 4.89 2.22
C ARG A 182 -16.82 3.50 2.73
N CYS A 183 -15.67 3.40 3.40
CA CYS A 183 -15.16 2.16 3.97
C CYS A 183 -15.15 2.22 5.49
N ASN A 184 -15.53 1.12 6.16
CA ASN A 184 -15.54 1.06 7.62
C ASN A 184 -14.39 0.23 8.20
N GLU A 185 -13.85 -0.71 7.43
CA GLU A 185 -12.74 -1.57 7.85
C GLU A 185 -11.42 -0.98 7.35
N ILE A 186 -10.60 -0.46 8.25
CA ILE A 186 -9.38 0.28 7.91
C ILE A 186 -8.16 -0.41 8.51
N LEU A 187 -7.23 -0.83 7.65
CA LEU A 187 -5.87 -1.18 8.05
C LEU A 187 -5.05 0.11 8.16
N GLY A 188 -4.51 0.40 9.32
CA GLY A 188 -3.54 1.48 9.49
C GLY A 188 -2.18 1.07 8.96
N VAL A 189 -1.55 1.93 8.16
CA VAL A 189 -0.19 1.75 7.61
C VAL A 189 0.62 3.04 7.77
N HIS A 190 1.93 2.98 7.51
CA HIS A 190 2.85 4.12 7.52
C HIS A 190 2.87 4.85 8.87
N TYR A 191 3.08 4.12 9.98
CA TYR A 191 3.20 4.68 11.33
C TYR A 191 4.28 3.95 12.14
N ASP A 192 4.79 4.58 13.19
CA ASP A 192 5.75 4.09 14.20
C ASP A 192 7.16 3.70 13.70
N THR A 193 7.37 3.50 12.44
CA THR A 193 8.67 3.03 11.89
C THR A 193 9.79 4.03 12.15
N PHE A 194 9.48 5.32 12.09
CA PHE A 194 10.42 6.42 12.31
C PHE A 194 9.91 7.35 13.41
N PRO A 195 10.80 8.04 14.16
CA PRO A 195 10.36 8.95 15.21
C PRO A 195 9.31 9.99 14.81
N PRO A 196 9.38 10.63 13.60
CA PRO A 196 8.41 11.64 13.19
C PRO A 196 7.01 11.11 12.90
N ILE A 197 6.85 9.79 12.69
CA ILE A 197 5.56 9.16 12.34
C ILE A 197 5.01 8.27 13.46
N LYS A 198 5.45 8.50 14.70
CA LYS A 198 4.88 7.81 15.87
C LYS A 198 3.51 8.36 16.20
N ILE A 199 2.55 7.45 16.42
CA ILE A 199 1.18 7.80 16.78
C ILE A 199 0.81 7.29 18.16
N ASP A 200 -0.20 7.91 18.79
CA ASP A 200 -0.90 7.34 19.94
C ASP A 200 -1.96 6.34 19.44
N HIS A 201 -1.70 5.05 19.62
CA HIS A 201 -2.60 3.98 19.17
C HIS A 201 -3.97 4.06 19.82
N ALA A 202 -4.03 4.34 21.14
CA ALA A 202 -5.30 4.40 21.85
C ALA A 202 -6.15 5.58 21.34
N GLN A 203 -5.52 6.73 21.14
CA GLN A 203 -6.17 7.91 20.58
C GLN A 203 -6.64 7.66 19.14
N ALA A 204 -5.79 7.11 18.28
CA ALA A 204 -6.16 6.80 16.89
C ALA A 204 -7.36 5.84 16.82
N ILE A 205 -7.34 4.74 17.58
CA ILE A 205 -8.46 3.79 17.65
C ILE A 205 -9.73 4.48 18.16
N ALA A 206 -9.63 5.33 19.18
CA ALA A 206 -10.77 6.06 19.70
C ALA A 206 -11.37 7.04 18.68
N THR A 207 -10.54 7.75 17.92
CA THR A 207 -10.94 8.67 16.84
C THR A 207 -11.73 7.93 15.75
N PHE A 208 -11.21 6.82 15.24
CA PHE A 208 -11.91 6.00 14.26
C PHE A 208 -13.22 5.43 14.79
N LYS A 209 -13.22 4.91 16.02
CA LYS A 209 -14.41 4.37 16.67
C LYS A 209 -15.51 5.42 16.84
N ALA A 210 -15.16 6.65 17.20
CA ALA A 210 -16.10 7.75 17.31
C ALA A 210 -16.80 8.08 15.97
N ALA A 211 -16.12 7.83 14.84
CA ALA A 211 -16.66 7.98 13.50
C ALA A 211 -17.36 6.70 12.96
N GLY A 212 -17.55 5.68 13.80
CA GLY A 212 -18.17 4.41 13.40
C GLY A 212 -17.29 3.56 12.46
N LYS A 213 -15.96 3.70 12.56
CA LYS A 213 -14.98 2.97 11.76
C LYS A 213 -14.18 2.00 12.65
N ASN A 214 -13.72 0.91 12.07
CA ASN A 214 -12.85 -0.08 12.71
C ASN A 214 -11.41 0.13 12.21
N LEU A 215 -10.52 0.58 13.10
CA LEU A 215 -9.09 0.72 12.80
C LEU A 215 -8.34 -0.52 13.30
N HIS A 216 -7.66 -1.19 12.38
CA HIS A 216 -6.80 -2.33 12.66
C HIS A 216 -5.32 -1.89 12.62
N LEU A 217 -4.68 -1.84 13.78
CA LEU A 217 -3.24 -1.61 13.94
C LEU A 217 -2.58 -2.96 14.20
N LEU A 218 -2.06 -3.58 13.12
CA LEU A 218 -1.48 -4.92 13.18
C LEU A 218 0.01 -4.88 13.55
N LYS A 219 0.50 -5.97 14.13
CA LYS A 219 1.94 -6.16 14.36
C LYS A 219 2.57 -6.80 13.12
N PRO A 220 3.86 -6.51 12.80
CA PRO A 220 4.57 -7.21 11.74
C PRO A 220 4.50 -8.74 11.91
N GLY A 221 4.17 -9.45 10.83
CA GLY A 221 3.90 -10.89 10.81
C GLY A 221 2.47 -11.29 11.17
N GLN A 222 1.63 -10.37 11.63
CA GLN A 222 0.24 -10.68 11.98
C GLN A 222 -0.61 -10.89 10.73
N ILE A 223 -1.48 -11.89 10.80
CA ILE A 223 -2.49 -12.20 9.78
C ILE A 223 -3.85 -11.67 10.26
N HIS A 224 -4.60 -11.09 9.33
CA HIS A 224 -5.97 -10.64 9.55
C HIS A 224 -6.87 -11.06 8.37
N ASP A 225 -8.10 -11.42 8.66
CA ASP A 225 -9.13 -11.75 7.66
C ASP A 225 -10.17 -10.62 7.58
N PHE A 226 -10.18 -9.91 6.44
CA PHE A 226 -11.21 -8.96 6.10
C PHE A 226 -12.39 -9.59 5.39
#